data_6247b2fd96a0edacee85afeedb8380d2
#
_entry.id   6247b2fd96a0edacee85afeedb8380d2
#
_cell.length_a   1.000
_cell.length_b   1.000
_cell.length_c   1.000
_cell.angle_alpha   90.00
_cell.angle_beta   90.00
_cell.angle_gamma   90.00
#
_symmetry.space_group_name_H-M   'P 1'
#
loop_
_entity.id
_entity.type
_entity.pdbx_description
1 polymer ?
#
loop_
_entity_poly.entity_id
_entity_poly.type
_entity_poly.pdbx_seq_one_letter_code
_entity_poly.pdbx_strand_id
1 'polypeptide(L)'
;MMENTMSDEYFYERKADTVLDSIRSVLGDHELKQKYMALTIAKSDLLEELGEIKEYRGNSLLFERKQVSYGFMNMDHHFLRQEILKQIFDQKVFRLQRNLADYKESGLFAVSALGCETEETMEGTQKEVKTVGRVRPIRTEEPILWMMMKFMQERGWLE
;
A
#
# COMPACT_ATOMS: atom_id res chain seq x y z
N MET A 1 -20.67 21.09 -6.63
CA MET A 1 -20.59 19.83 -5.84
C MET A 1 -19.20 19.20 -5.99
N MET A 2 -18.12 20.02 -5.82
CA MET A 2 -16.71 19.61 -6.00
C MET A 2 -15.80 19.93 -4.78
N GLU A 3 -16.38 20.30 -3.65
CA GLU A 3 -15.57 20.73 -2.48
C GLU A 3 -15.28 19.65 -1.43
N ASN A 4 -15.92 18.47 -1.53
CA ASN A 4 -15.76 17.44 -0.49
C ASN A 4 -14.60 16.45 -0.71
N THR A 5 -14.08 16.34 -1.92
CA THR A 5 -13.02 15.37 -2.22
C THR A 5 -11.64 15.80 -1.71
N MET A 6 -11.34 17.11 -1.67
CA MET A 6 -10.07 17.62 -1.13
C MET A 6 -9.97 17.49 0.40
N SER A 7 -11.07 17.49 1.13
CA SER A 7 -11.06 17.40 2.59
C SER A 7 -10.72 15.98 3.09
N ASP A 8 -11.15 14.96 2.36
CA ASP A 8 -10.94 13.56 2.75
C ASP A 8 -9.50 13.11 2.46
N GLU A 9 -8.93 13.51 1.33
CA GLU A 9 -7.53 13.22 0.99
C GLU A 9 -6.55 13.82 2.03
N TYR A 10 -6.78 15.06 2.44
CA TYR A 10 -6.00 15.74 3.48
C TYR A 10 -6.14 15.09 4.86
N PHE A 11 -7.29 14.49 5.13
CA PHE A 11 -7.57 13.81 6.39
C PHE A 11 -6.83 12.48 6.54
N TYR A 12 -6.70 11.71 5.46
CA TYR A 12 -5.96 10.45 5.46
C TYR A 12 -4.44 10.67 5.54
N GLU A 13 -3.92 11.69 4.87
CA GLU A 13 -2.51 12.06 4.94
C GLU A 13 -2.11 12.44 6.37
N ARG A 14 -2.89 13.28 7.05
CA ARG A 14 -2.67 13.63 8.45
C ARG A 14 -2.67 12.43 9.39
N LYS A 15 -3.53 11.44 9.16
CA LYS A 15 -3.57 10.23 9.99
C LYS A 15 -2.32 9.39 9.84
N ALA A 16 -1.83 9.18 8.63
CA ALA A 16 -0.60 8.42 8.39
C ALA A 16 0.61 9.10 9.03
N ASP A 17 0.78 10.41 8.84
CA ASP A 17 1.84 11.19 9.46
C ASP A 17 1.77 11.12 11.00
N THR A 18 0.58 11.28 11.58
CA THR A 18 0.40 11.19 13.04
C THR A 18 0.80 9.83 13.59
N VAL A 19 0.49 8.74 12.89
CA VAL A 19 0.91 7.39 13.29
C VAL A 19 2.42 7.25 13.22
N LEU A 20 3.05 7.71 12.15
CA LEU A 20 4.52 7.65 11.99
C LEU A 20 5.23 8.51 13.04
N ASP A 21 4.73 9.71 13.33
CA ASP A 21 5.25 10.57 14.38
C ASP A 21 5.10 9.92 15.78
N SER A 22 3.99 9.23 16.01
CA SER A 22 3.77 8.48 17.25
C SER A 22 4.77 7.32 17.40
N ILE A 23 5.00 6.56 16.32
CA ILE A 23 6.01 5.49 16.30
C ILE A 23 7.40 6.07 16.58
N ARG A 24 7.75 7.18 15.93
CA ARG A 24 9.02 7.87 16.15
C ARG A 24 9.18 8.33 17.60
N SER A 25 8.15 8.88 18.20
CA SER A 25 8.19 9.35 19.60
C SER A 25 8.42 8.22 20.60
N VAL A 26 7.96 7.01 20.29
CA VAL A 26 8.12 5.83 21.15
C VAL A 26 9.48 5.16 20.97
N LEU A 27 9.92 4.98 19.71
CA LEU A 27 11.17 4.25 19.43
C LEU A 27 12.40 5.13 19.44
N GLY A 28 12.28 6.40 19.06
CA GLY A 28 13.41 7.30 18.84
C GLY A 28 14.15 7.01 17.51
N ASP A 29 14.86 8.02 17.01
CA ASP A 29 15.49 7.99 15.68
C ASP A 29 16.56 6.89 15.54
N HIS A 30 17.25 6.56 16.63
CA HIS A 30 18.29 5.52 16.58
C HIS A 30 17.70 4.13 16.35
N GLU A 31 16.59 3.82 17.00
CA GLU A 31 15.92 2.53 16.84
C GLU A 31 15.21 2.39 15.50
N LEU A 32 14.63 3.49 14.97
CA LEU A 32 14.00 3.48 13.66
C LEU A 32 14.96 3.04 12.55
N LYS A 33 16.21 3.53 12.59
CA LYS A 33 17.27 3.14 11.63
C LYS A 33 17.64 1.66 11.65
N GLN A 34 17.14 0.91 12.61
CA GLN A 34 17.33 -0.55 12.71
C GLN A 34 16.08 -1.33 12.32
N LYS A 35 14.98 -0.66 12.01
CA LYS A 35 13.68 -1.29 11.71
C LYS A 35 13.37 -1.27 10.22
N TYR A 36 12.69 -2.30 9.77
CA TYR A 36 12.06 -2.34 8.45
C TYR A 36 10.64 -1.80 8.54
N MET A 37 10.19 -1.12 7.50
CA MET A 37 8.84 -0.58 7.40
C MET A 37 8.17 -1.06 6.13
N ALA A 38 7.02 -1.72 6.24
CA ALA A 38 6.15 -2.02 5.11
C ALA A 38 4.94 -1.07 5.13
N LEU A 39 4.93 -0.12 4.23
CA LEU A 39 3.80 0.78 4.04
C LEU A 39 2.84 0.19 3.01
N THR A 40 1.59 0.03 3.39
CA THR A 40 0.61 -0.65 2.56
C THR A 40 -0.57 0.27 2.22
N ILE A 41 -0.82 0.46 0.92
CA ILE A 41 -2.05 1.05 0.42
C ILE A 41 -3.09 -0.06 0.33
N ALA A 42 -4.15 0.05 1.13
CA ALA A 42 -5.30 -0.81 1.02
C ALA A 42 -6.22 -0.37 -0.12
N LYS A 43 -7.06 -1.26 -0.61
CA LYS A 43 -8.00 -1.00 -1.71
C LYS A 43 -7.32 -0.49 -2.98
N SER A 44 -6.21 -1.09 -3.37
CA SER A 44 -5.43 -0.68 -4.53
C SER A 44 -6.19 -0.81 -5.87
N ASP A 45 -7.25 -1.60 -5.90
CA ASP A 45 -8.21 -1.67 -7.01
C ASP A 45 -8.84 -0.31 -7.33
N LEU A 46 -9.07 0.54 -6.32
CA LEU A 46 -9.58 1.89 -6.52
C LEU A 46 -8.55 2.84 -7.18
N LEU A 47 -7.27 2.52 -7.13
CA LEU A 47 -6.25 3.30 -7.84
C LEU A 47 -6.45 3.28 -9.37
N GLU A 48 -7.09 2.23 -9.91
CA GLU A 48 -7.46 2.16 -11.33
C GLU A 48 -8.41 3.28 -11.76
N GLU A 49 -9.23 3.77 -10.84
CA GLU A 49 -10.24 4.80 -11.10
C GLU A 49 -9.66 6.21 -11.06
N LEU A 50 -8.53 6.41 -10.37
CA LEU A 50 -7.88 7.70 -10.28
C LEU A 50 -7.34 8.11 -11.65
N GLY A 51 -7.92 9.20 -12.20
CA GLY A 51 -7.66 9.68 -13.56
C GLY A 51 -6.18 9.98 -13.87
N GLU A 52 -5.42 10.35 -12.85
CA GLU A 52 -3.99 10.65 -12.93
C GLU A 52 -3.12 9.39 -13.08
N ILE A 53 -3.65 8.23 -12.67
CA ILE A 53 -2.98 6.92 -12.83
C ILE A 53 -3.36 6.27 -14.16
N LYS A 54 -4.18 6.92 -14.99
CA LYS A 54 -4.55 6.42 -16.33
C LYS A 54 -3.34 6.15 -17.23
N GLU A 55 -2.27 6.89 -17.07
CA GLU A 55 -1.01 6.63 -17.76
C GLU A 55 -0.40 5.28 -17.35
N TYR A 56 -0.70 4.82 -16.13
CA TYR A 56 -0.26 3.52 -15.62
C TYR A 56 -1.25 2.38 -15.90
N ARG A 57 -2.46 2.68 -16.43
CA ARG A 57 -3.44 1.65 -16.83
C ARG A 57 -2.90 0.62 -17.81
N GLY A 58 -1.94 1.01 -18.64
CA GLY A 58 -1.23 0.08 -19.54
C GLY A 58 -0.14 -0.73 -18.85
N ASN A 59 0.24 -0.35 -17.62
CA ASN A 59 1.26 -1.04 -16.86
C ASN A 59 0.58 -2.01 -15.90
N SER A 60 0.28 -3.19 -16.40
CA SER A 60 -0.47 -4.23 -15.68
C SER A 60 0.14 -4.66 -14.33
N LEU A 61 1.38 -4.23 -14.04
CA LEU A 61 2.13 -4.67 -12.84
C LEU A 61 1.47 -4.29 -11.51
N LEU A 62 0.86 -3.09 -11.40
CA LEU A 62 0.13 -2.70 -10.18
C LEU A 62 -1.18 -3.45 -10.02
N PHE A 63 -1.83 -3.78 -11.15
CA PHE A 63 -3.16 -4.38 -11.20
C PHE A 63 -3.11 -5.84 -11.65
N GLU A 64 -1.90 -6.38 -11.85
CA GLU A 64 -1.71 -7.75 -12.28
C GLU A 64 -2.27 -8.70 -11.22
N ARG A 65 -3.37 -9.38 -11.61
CA ARG A 65 -4.06 -10.39 -10.79
C ARG A 65 -3.49 -11.79 -11.00
N LYS A 66 -2.28 -11.92 -11.58
CA LYS A 66 -1.66 -13.23 -11.73
C LYS A 66 -1.47 -13.84 -10.35
N GLN A 67 -1.97 -15.05 -10.20
CA GLN A 67 -1.63 -15.91 -9.08
C GLN A 67 -0.11 -16.01 -9.03
N VAL A 68 0.47 -15.31 -8.08
CA VAL A 68 1.83 -15.58 -7.65
C VAL A 68 1.80 -16.99 -7.08
N SER A 69 2.73 -17.82 -7.49
CA SER A 69 2.91 -19.14 -6.87
C SER A 69 2.98 -18.91 -5.36
N TYR A 70 2.08 -19.51 -4.62
CA TYR A 70 1.97 -19.34 -3.17
C TYR A 70 3.35 -19.43 -2.52
N GLY A 71 3.74 -18.37 -1.78
CA GLY A 71 4.99 -18.34 -1.04
C GLY A 71 6.20 -17.76 -1.77
N PHE A 72 6.08 -17.28 -3.00
CA PHE A 72 7.17 -16.63 -3.72
C PHE A 72 6.79 -15.22 -4.16
N MET A 73 7.64 -14.26 -3.81
CA MET A 73 7.57 -12.91 -4.32
C MET A 73 8.55 -12.77 -5.50
N ASN A 74 8.03 -12.36 -6.67
CA ASN A 74 8.90 -12.02 -7.79
C ASN A 74 9.56 -10.66 -7.50
N MET A 75 10.86 -10.68 -7.18
CA MET A 75 11.62 -9.50 -6.76
C MET A 75 11.72 -8.46 -7.88
N ASP A 76 11.87 -8.85 -9.13
CA ASP A 76 11.96 -7.92 -10.26
C ASP A 76 10.64 -7.16 -10.41
N HIS A 77 9.51 -7.85 -10.35
CA HIS A 77 8.20 -7.21 -10.36
C HIS A 77 7.97 -6.35 -9.11
N HIS A 78 8.47 -6.78 -7.95
CA HIS A 78 8.38 -6.00 -6.73
C HIS A 78 9.14 -4.67 -6.88
N PHE A 79 10.39 -4.69 -7.36
CA PHE A 79 11.17 -3.46 -7.58
C PHE A 79 10.49 -2.51 -8.56
N LEU A 80 9.97 -3.02 -9.68
CA LEU A 80 9.25 -2.19 -10.64
C LEU A 80 7.99 -1.56 -10.01
N ARG A 81 7.23 -2.32 -9.24
CA ARG A 81 6.07 -1.78 -8.50
C ARG A 81 6.47 -0.72 -7.47
N GLN A 82 7.59 -0.92 -6.77
CA GLN A 82 8.13 0.06 -5.84
C GLN A 82 8.39 1.40 -6.54
N GLU A 83 9.01 1.38 -7.70
CA GLU A 83 9.29 2.61 -8.47
C GLU A 83 8.01 3.31 -8.92
N ILE A 84 7.01 2.57 -9.40
CA ILE A 84 5.70 3.13 -9.77
C ILE A 84 5.02 3.74 -8.54
N LEU A 85 4.99 3.03 -7.42
CA LEU A 85 4.38 3.53 -6.19
C LEU A 85 5.10 4.76 -5.65
N LYS A 86 6.43 4.81 -5.71
CA LYS A 86 7.19 6.01 -5.35
C LYS A 86 6.77 7.20 -6.20
N GLN A 87 6.67 7.05 -7.51
CA GLN A 87 6.25 8.14 -8.39
C GLN A 87 4.83 8.64 -8.06
N ILE A 88 3.91 7.74 -7.76
CA ILE A 88 2.55 8.10 -7.32
C ILE A 88 2.60 8.87 -6.00
N PHE A 89 3.40 8.40 -5.04
CA PHE A 89 3.52 9.04 -3.74
C PHE A 89 4.29 10.36 -3.78
N ASP A 90 5.33 10.49 -4.61
CA ASP A 90 6.11 11.71 -4.76
C ASP A 90 5.25 12.90 -5.17
N GLN A 91 4.26 12.64 -6.00
CA GLN A 91 3.35 13.68 -6.45
C GLN A 91 2.33 14.10 -5.38
N LYS A 92 1.93 13.18 -4.49
CA LYS A 92 0.80 13.38 -3.57
C LYS A 92 1.19 13.45 -2.10
N VAL A 93 2.27 12.80 -1.67
CA VAL A 93 2.57 12.57 -0.24
C VAL A 93 4.06 12.78 0.08
N PHE A 94 4.61 13.93 -0.27
CA PHE A 94 6.03 14.27 -0.05
C PHE A 94 6.52 14.03 1.39
N ARG A 95 5.68 14.27 2.39
CA ARG A 95 6.03 14.06 3.81
C ARG A 95 6.23 12.59 4.15
N LEU A 96 5.41 11.71 3.58
CA LEU A 96 5.46 10.29 3.86
C LEU A 96 6.79 9.67 3.43
N GLN A 97 7.32 10.04 2.27
CA GLN A 97 8.62 9.58 1.82
C GLN A 97 9.76 10.01 2.73
N ARG A 98 9.71 11.26 3.23
CA ARG A 98 10.69 11.75 4.17
C ARG A 98 10.67 10.92 5.46
N ASN A 99 9.49 10.59 5.95
CA ASN A 99 9.33 9.76 7.16
C ASN A 99 9.81 8.31 6.93
N LEU A 100 9.63 7.77 5.73
CA LEU A 100 10.11 6.44 5.39
C LEU A 100 11.64 6.34 5.28
N ALA A 101 12.32 7.43 4.96
CA ALA A 101 13.80 7.48 4.90
C ALA A 101 14.48 7.31 6.27
N ASP A 102 13.73 7.46 7.36
CA ASP A 102 14.27 7.28 8.71
C ASP A 102 14.37 5.80 9.13
N TYR A 103 13.77 4.89 8.39
CA TYR A 103 13.86 3.46 8.65
C TYR A 103 15.09 2.83 7.97
N LYS A 104 15.51 1.67 8.45
CA LYS A 104 16.62 0.90 7.85
C LYS A 104 16.36 0.63 6.37
N GLU A 105 15.17 0.19 6.07
CA GLU A 105 14.63 0.01 4.72
C GLU A 105 13.11 0.09 4.77
N SER A 106 12.51 0.63 3.75
CA SER A 106 11.06 0.73 3.62
C SER A 106 10.58 0.14 2.30
N GLY A 107 9.49 -0.62 2.37
CA GLY A 107 8.80 -1.16 1.20
C GLY A 107 7.42 -0.54 1.05
N LEU A 108 7.03 -0.22 -0.18
CA LEU A 108 5.71 0.28 -0.53
C LEU A 108 4.90 -0.84 -1.18
N PHE A 109 3.68 -1.03 -0.74
CA PHE A 109 2.80 -2.09 -1.23
C PHE A 109 1.43 -1.55 -1.58
N ALA A 110 0.86 -2.04 -2.68
CA ALA A 110 -0.50 -1.77 -3.08
C ALA A 110 -1.28 -3.09 -3.07
N VAL A 111 -2.23 -3.22 -2.15
CA VAL A 111 -2.98 -4.45 -1.93
C VAL A 111 -4.48 -4.20 -1.96
N SER A 112 -5.26 -5.20 -2.33
CA SER A 112 -6.70 -5.19 -2.13
C SER A 112 -7.19 -6.53 -1.59
N ALA A 113 -7.90 -6.49 -0.47
CA ALA A 113 -8.44 -7.70 0.16
C ALA A 113 -9.60 -8.30 -0.66
N LEU A 114 -10.39 -7.47 -1.31
CA LEU A 114 -11.51 -7.91 -2.12
C LEU A 114 -11.13 -8.04 -3.60
N GLY A 115 -10.38 -7.07 -4.12
CA GLY A 115 -9.99 -7.00 -5.54
C GLY A 115 -11.18 -6.98 -6.50
N CYS A 116 -12.31 -6.46 -6.04
CA CYS A 116 -13.55 -6.29 -6.79
C CYS A 116 -14.31 -5.08 -6.28
N GLU A 117 -15.22 -4.57 -7.09
CA GLU A 117 -16.11 -3.47 -6.73
C GLU A 117 -17.04 -3.86 -5.57
N THR A 118 -17.48 -2.85 -4.84
CA THR A 118 -18.47 -2.98 -3.79
C THR A 118 -19.62 -2.01 -4.03
N GLU A 119 -20.84 -2.48 -3.85
CA GLU A 119 -22.04 -1.65 -3.88
C GLU A 119 -22.55 -1.45 -2.45
N GLU A 120 -22.92 -0.21 -2.16
CA GLU A 120 -23.55 0.16 -0.90
C GLU A 120 -25.07 0.23 -1.11
N THR A 121 -25.79 -0.58 -0.37
CA THR A 121 -27.26 -0.56 -0.36
C THR A 121 -27.76 -0.17 1.03
N MET A 122 -28.85 0.59 1.07
CA MET A 122 -29.53 0.93 2.34
C MET A 122 -30.73 0.00 2.51
N GLU A 123 -30.70 -0.84 3.53
CA GLU A 123 -31.84 -1.61 3.96
C GLU A 123 -32.41 -0.99 5.27
N GLY A 124 -33.39 -0.14 5.14
CA GLY A 124 -33.91 0.64 6.25
C GLY A 124 -32.91 1.66 6.77
N THR A 125 -32.47 1.54 8.03
CA THR A 125 -31.43 2.38 8.66
C THR A 125 -30.04 1.77 8.64
N GLN A 126 -29.90 0.55 8.13
CA GLN A 126 -28.60 -0.15 8.08
C GLN A 126 -27.99 -0.02 6.69
N LYS A 127 -26.69 0.31 6.69
CA LYS A 127 -25.87 0.33 5.48
C LYS A 127 -25.30 -1.08 5.27
N GLU A 128 -25.68 -1.70 4.16
CA GLU A 128 -25.14 -2.99 3.75
C GLU A 128 -24.17 -2.79 2.59
N VAL A 129 -23.01 -3.43 2.67
CA VAL A 129 -21.99 -3.40 1.62
C VAL A 129 -21.89 -4.80 1.00
N LYS A 130 -22.20 -4.90 -0.29
CA LYS A 130 -22.10 -6.15 -1.05
C LYS A 130 -20.99 -6.09 -2.07
N THR A 131 -20.28 -7.20 -2.26
CA THR A 131 -19.30 -7.32 -3.34
C THR A 131 -19.96 -7.53 -4.68
N VAL A 132 -19.51 -6.77 -5.70
CA VAL A 132 -19.95 -6.94 -7.09
C VAL A 132 -18.93 -7.82 -7.81
N GLY A 133 -19.34 -9.06 -8.10
CA GLY A 133 -18.50 -10.03 -8.76
C GLY A 133 -17.73 -10.96 -7.83
N ARG A 134 -16.69 -11.60 -8.37
CA ARG A 134 -15.89 -12.59 -7.63
C ARG A 134 -14.77 -11.90 -6.84
N VAL A 135 -14.71 -12.16 -5.56
CA VAL A 135 -13.59 -11.74 -4.70
C VAL A 135 -12.29 -12.37 -5.21
N ARG A 136 -11.31 -11.52 -5.51
CA ARG A 136 -9.97 -11.91 -5.98
C ARG A 136 -8.93 -11.00 -5.32
N PRO A 137 -8.43 -11.34 -4.14
CA PRO A 137 -7.44 -10.53 -3.44
C PRO A 137 -6.23 -10.21 -4.33
N ILE A 138 -5.71 -8.99 -4.19
CA ILE A 138 -4.54 -8.51 -4.92
C ILE A 138 -3.39 -8.39 -3.94
N ARG A 139 -2.41 -9.26 -4.03
CA ARG A 139 -1.10 -9.23 -3.35
C ARG A 139 -1.14 -8.97 -1.84
N THR A 140 -2.15 -9.41 -1.15
CA THR A 140 -2.32 -9.19 0.30
C THR A 140 -1.20 -9.84 1.13
N GLU A 141 -0.53 -10.84 0.59
CA GLU A 141 0.59 -11.55 1.21
C GLU A 141 1.96 -10.86 1.01
N GLU A 142 2.13 -10.01 -0.02
CA GLU A 142 3.44 -9.43 -0.37
C GLU A 142 4.10 -8.63 0.76
N PRO A 143 3.41 -7.77 1.53
CA PRO A 143 4.02 -7.05 2.65
C PRO A 143 4.61 -8.00 3.70
N ILE A 144 3.91 -9.09 3.99
CA ILE A 144 4.34 -10.09 4.97
C ILE A 144 5.53 -10.87 4.44
N LEU A 145 5.47 -11.34 3.19
CA LEU A 145 6.57 -12.07 2.54
C LEU A 145 7.84 -11.22 2.48
N TRP A 146 7.71 -9.93 2.17
CA TRP A 146 8.83 -9.01 2.17
C TRP A 146 9.47 -8.85 3.55
N MET A 147 8.65 -8.65 4.59
CA MET A 147 9.14 -8.55 5.97
C MET A 147 9.82 -9.85 6.42
N MET A 148 9.27 -11.01 6.08
CA MET A 148 9.89 -12.31 6.37
C MET A 148 11.23 -12.45 5.66
N MET A 149 11.31 -12.08 4.38
CA MET A 149 12.55 -12.11 3.61
C MET A 149 13.63 -11.24 4.27
N LYS A 150 13.28 -10.00 4.67
CA LYS A 150 14.22 -9.10 5.37
C LYS A 150 14.71 -9.68 6.68
N PHE A 151 13.82 -10.29 7.45
CA PHE A 151 14.18 -10.98 8.69
C PHE A 151 15.14 -12.16 8.43
N MET A 152 14.88 -12.94 7.39
CA MET A 152 15.72 -14.09 7.04
C MET A 152 17.10 -13.64 6.53
N GLN A 153 17.17 -12.55 5.75
CA GLN A 153 18.44 -11.93 5.32
C GLN A 153 19.26 -11.45 6.53
N GLU A 154 18.63 -10.79 7.50
CA GLU A 154 19.33 -10.39 8.74
C GLU A 154 19.92 -11.56 9.53
N ARG A 155 19.29 -12.72 9.47
CA ARG A 155 19.75 -13.94 10.12
C ARG A 155 20.80 -14.72 9.29
N GLY A 156 21.10 -14.25 8.08
CA GLY A 156 21.99 -14.97 7.16
C GLY A 156 21.38 -16.29 6.63
N TRP A 157 20.05 -16.42 6.64
CA TRP A 157 19.36 -17.60 6.13
C TRP A 157 19.03 -17.50 4.63
N LEU A 158 19.15 -16.29 4.09
CA LEU A 158 19.04 -15.98 2.65
C LEU A 158 20.24 -15.12 2.26
N GLU A 159 20.82 -15.43 1.09
CA GLU A 159 21.83 -14.62 0.42
C GLU A 159 21.21 -13.49 -0.40
#